data_515929ed2d1816e2971e83a8a68b63ae
#
_entry.id   515929ed2d1816e2971e83a8a68b63ae
#
_cell.length_a   1.000
_cell.length_b   1.000
_cell.length_c   1.000
_cell.angle_alpha   90.00
_cell.angle_beta   90.00
_cell.angle_gamma   90.00
#
_symmetry.space_group_name_H-M   'P 1'
#
loop_
_entity.id
_entity.type
_entity.pdbx_description
1 polymer ?
#
loop_
_entity_poly.entity_id
_entity_poly.type
_entity_poly.pdbx_seq_one_letter_code
_entity_poly.pdbx_strand_id
1 'polypeptide(L)'
;MKNFLAQQGKITIILTALCALIYIAQQLGFEDDIMYLMHYPAYEEQDSEAWRYISHTLVHLSNLHILFNLSWFFIFGGMIERTFGSLKLLMLYVVASAITGYVQNYVSGPAFFGLSGVVYAVLGYVFICDKLNHHLFDLPEGFFTMLLVGIALGFISPLFGVEMGNAAHISGLIVGLIWGFIDSKLRKNSLQ
;
A
#
# COMPACT_ATOMS: atom_id res chain seq x y z
N MET A 1 23.47 0.26 -9.73
CA MET A 1 22.69 0.98 -8.68
C MET A 1 22.24 2.38 -9.11
N LYS A 2 23.11 3.26 -9.64
CA LYS A 2 22.72 4.62 -10.09
C LYS A 2 21.57 4.65 -11.12
N ASN A 3 21.47 3.67 -12.01
CA ASN A 3 20.42 3.62 -13.03
C ASN A 3 19.04 3.16 -12.50
N PHE A 4 18.99 2.39 -11.42
CA PHE A 4 17.71 1.89 -10.87
C PHE A 4 16.91 3.01 -10.18
N LEU A 5 17.57 3.84 -9.37
CA LEU A 5 16.93 4.98 -8.70
C LEU A 5 16.47 6.04 -9.72
N ALA A 6 17.30 6.31 -10.75
CA ALA A 6 16.97 7.27 -11.79
C ALA A 6 15.81 6.85 -12.69
N GLN A 7 15.43 5.58 -12.67
CA GLN A 7 14.32 5.04 -13.45
C GLN A 7 12.98 5.01 -12.68
N GLN A 8 12.98 5.33 -11.37
CA GLN A 8 11.76 5.35 -10.59
C GLN A 8 10.90 6.57 -10.93
N GLY A 9 9.58 6.37 -10.90
CA GLY A 9 8.62 7.44 -11.15
C GLY A 9 8.53 8.43 -9.99
N LYS A 10 8.03 9.61 -10.28
CA LYS A 10 7.96 10.73 -9.32
C LYS A 10 7.08 10.40 -8.10
N ILE A 11 5.92 9.76 -8.31
CA ILE A 11 4.98 9.42 -7.24
C ILE A 11 5.58 8.36 -6.32
N THR A 12 6.24 7.35 -6.87
CA THR A 12 6.96 6.34 -6.09
C THR A 12 8.00 7.00 -5.18
N ILE A 13 8.82 7.90 -5.73
CA ILE A 13 9.85 8.61 -4.95
C ILE A 13 9.21 9.51 -3.88
N ILE A 14 8.20 10.30 -4.24
CA ILE A 14 7.55 11.25 -3.31
C ILE A 14 6.92 10.50 -2.13
N LEU A 15 6.12 9.46 -2.37
CA LEU A 15 5.45 8.73 -1.31
C LEU A 15 6.44 7.97 -0.42
N THR A 16 7.48 7.37 -1.01
CA THR A 16 8.55 6.72 -0.25
C THR A 16 9.29 7.72 0.63
N ALA A 17 9.64 8.90 0.08
CA ALA A 17 10.32 9.95 0.82
C ALA A 17 9.45 10.53 1.95
N LEU A 18 8.15 10.74 1.71
CA LEU A 18 7.21 11.20 2.73
C LEU A 18 7.13 10.23 3.90
N CYS A 19 6.93 8.93 3.65
CA CYS A 19 6.93 7.93 4.71
C CYS A 19 8.25 7.92 5.49
N ALA A 20 9.39 7.99 4.80
CA ALA A 20 10.71 8.01 5.45
C ALA A 20 10.91 9.26 6.30
N LEU A 21 10.53 10.44 5.82
CA LEU A 21 10.66 11.70 6.56
C LEU A 21 9.75 11.73 7.79
N ILE A 22 8.50 11.26 7.66
CA ILE A 22 7.56 11.15 8.78
C ILE A 22 8.11 10.18 9.82
N TYR A 23 8.64 9.04 9.41
CA TYR A 23 9.23 8.06 10.32
C TYR A 23 10.46 8.63 11.05
N ILE A 24 11.33 9.36 10.34
CA ILE A 24 12.47 10.06 10.97
C ILE A 24 11.96 11.06 12.02
N ALA A 25 10.92 11.85 11.71
CA ALA A 25 10.34 12.78 12.66
C ALA A 25 9.77 12.07 13.91
N GLN A 26 9.11 10.90 13.75
CA GLN A 26 8.69 10.08 14.89
C GLN A 26 9.88 9.70 15.78
N GLN A 27 11.02 9.27 15.19
CA GLN A 27 12.23 8.90 15.94
C GLN A 27 12.91 10.11 16.62
N LEU A 28 12.63 11.33 16.19
CA LEU A 28 13.13 12.58 16.79
C LEU A 28 12.25 13.10 17.93
N GLY A 29 11.21 12.36 18.32
CA GLY A 29 10.35 12.69 19.46
C GLY A 29 9.00 13.35 19.10
N PHE A 30 8.63 13.40 17.80
CA PHE A 30 7.33 13.92 17.35
C PHE A 30 6.29 12.80 17.13
N GLU A 31 6.48 11.63 17.73
CA GLU A 31 5.62 10.46 17.48
C GLU A 31 4.17 10.72 17.88
N ASP A 32 3.92 11.23 19.08
CA ASP A 32 2.57 11.48 19.60
C ASP A 32 1.82 12.52 18.76
N ASP A 33 2.49 13.61 18.37
CA ASP A 33 1.90 14.67 17.55
C ASP A 33 1.55 14.14 16.15
N ILE A 34 2.44 13.35 15.54
CA ILE A 34 2.24 12.75 14.23
C ILE A 34 1.09 11.74 14.27
N MET A 35 1.05 10.86 15.27
CA MET A 35 -0.02 9.88 15.42
C MET A 35 -1.37 10.59 15.64
N TYR A 36 -1.42 11.62 16.49
CA TYR A 36 -2.61 12.41 16.73
C TYR A 36 -3.12 13.11 15.47
N LEU A 37 -2.24 13.69 14.67
CA LEU A 37 -2.60 14.42 13.44
C LEU A 37 -3.02 13.47 12.32
N MET A 38 -2.41 12.28 12.22
CA MET A 38 -2.46 11.46 11.01
C MET A 38 -3.26 10.16 11.16
N HIS A 39 -3.82 9.85 12.36
CA HIS A 39 -4.65 8.65 12.53
C HIS A 39 -5.95 8.72 11.70
N TYR A 40 -6.52 7.57 11.42
CA TYR A 40 -7.85 7.46 10.80
C TYR A 40 -8.90 8.15 11.67
N PRO A 41 -10.00 8.75 11.12
CA PRO A 41 -11.03 9.38 11.95
C PRO A 41 -11.51 8.45 13.06
N ALA A 42 -11.46 8.94 14.31
CA ALA A 42 -11.85 8.21 15.51
C ALA A 42 -13.12 8.79 16.16
N TYR A 43 -13.46 10.02 15.80
CA TYR A 43 -14.61 10.77 16.34
C TYR A 43 -15.34 11.45 15.19
N GLU A 44 -16.65 11.69 15.34
CA GLU A 44 -17.52 12.32 14.32
C GLU A 44 -17.00 13.70 13.85
N GLU A 45 -16.38 14.47 14.75
CA GLU A 45 -15.80 15.77 14.40
C GLU A 45 -14.66 15.67 13.39
N GLN A 46 -13.98 14.53 13.33
CA GLN A 46 -12.87 14.28 12.42
C GLN A 46 -13.29 13.77 11.05
N ASP A 47 -14.58 13.43 10.86
CA ASP A 47 -15.06 12.93 9.57
C ASP A 47 -14.94 13.97 8.44
N SER A 48 -14.92 15.26 8.78
CA SER A 48 -14.68 16.35 7.83
C SER A 48 -13.20 16.54 7.46
N GLU A 49 -12.27 15.90 8.20
CA GLU A 49 -10.83 16.01 8.01
C GLU A 49 -10.35 15.01 6.95
N ALA A 50 -10.62 15.32 5.68
CA ALA A 50 -10.45 14.39 4.55
C ALA A 50 -9.04 13.79 4.42
N TRP A 51 -7.99 14.47 4.91
CA TRP A 51 -6.63 13.94 4.88
C TRP A 51 -6.45 12.68 5.74
N ARG A 52 -7.23 12.51 6.83
CA ARG A 52 -7.12 11.35 7.74
C ARG A 52 -7.43 10.02 7.07
N TYR A 53 -8.28 10.03 6.04
CA TYR A 53 -8.59 8.82 5.27
C TYR A 53 -7.40 8.30 4.45
N ILE A 54 -6.31 9.09 4.35
CA ILE A 54 -5.11 8.74 3.59
C ILE A 54 -3.86 8.81 4.48
N SER A 55 -3.74 9.78 5.39
CA SER A 55 -2.52 10.08 6.13
C SER A 55 -2.04 8.95 7.02
N HIS A 56 -2.97 8.14 7.56
CA HIS A 56 -2.63 6.96 8.37
C HIS A 56 -1.68 5.99 7.65
N THR A 57 -1.69 5.97 6.30
CA THR A 57 -0.81 5.11 5.51
C THR A 57 0.65 5.57 5.48
N LEU A 58 0.92 6.82 5.83
CA LEU A 58 2.27 7.40 5.82
C LEU A 58 3.03 7.15 7.13
N VAL A 59 2.32 6.82 8.22
CA VAL A 59 2.89 6.57 9.55
C VAL A 59 3.27 5.11 9.73
N HIS A 60 4.40 4.81 10.38
CA HIS A 60 4.87 3.46 10.62
C HIS A 60 5.34 3.27 12.07
N LEU A 61 5.04 2.11 12.65
CA LEU A 61 5.21 1.85 14.08
C LEU A 61 6.53 1.15 14.44
N SER A 62 7.30 0.68 13.45
CA SER A 62 8.60 0.03 13.70
C SER A 62 9.51 0.04 12.47
N ASN A 63 10.83 -0.17 12.72
CA ASN A 63 11.85 -0.25 11.65
C ASN A 63 11.54 -1.34 10.62
N LEU A 64 11.10 -2.51 11.05
CA LEU A 64 10.75 -3.60 10.13
C LEU A 64 9.48 -3.25 9.34
N HIS A 65 8.49 -2.63 10.00
CA HIS A 65 7.25 -2.23 9.37
C HIS A 65 7.49 -1.26 8.20
N ILE A 66 8.25 -0.19 8.42
CA ILE A 66 8.57 0.76 7.35
C ILE A 66 9.46 0.13 6.27
N LEU A 67 10.48 -0.65 6.66
CA LEU A 67 11.41 -1.27 5.73
C LEU A 67 10.69 -2.19 4.73
N PHE A 68 9.83 -3.07 5.21
CA PHE A 68 9.06 -3.97 4.35
C PHE A 68 8.09 -3.20 3.45
N ASN A 69 7.33 -2.26 4.01
CA ASN A 69 6.37 -1.48 3.23
C ASN A 69 7.06 -0.68 2.12
N LEU A 70 8.11 0.05 2.44
CA LEU A 70 8.80 0.86 1.45
C LEU A 70 9.53 0.02 0.41
N SER A 71 10.11 -1.13 0.78
CA SER A 71 10.76 -2.03 -0.18
C SER A 71 9.76 -2.53 -1.22
N TRP A 72 8.61 -3.04 -0.79
CA TRP A 72 7.58 -3.54 -1.70
C TRP A 72 6.95 -2.41 -2.53
N PHE A 73 6.60 -1.29 -1.90
CA PHE A 73 6.01 -0.16 -2.59
C PHE A 73 6.97 0.44 -3.64
N PHE A 74 8.25 0.60 -3.29
CA PHE A 74 9.26 1.17 -4.18
C PHE A 74 9.49 0.30 -5.43
N ILE A 75 9.55 -1.02 -5.25
CA ILE A 75 9.75 -1.95 -6.37
C ILE A 75 8.48 -2.00 -7.24
N PHE A 76 7.35 -2.38 -6.66
CA PHE A 76 6.14 -2.72 -7.42
C PHE A 76 5.28 -1.50 -7.74
N GLY A 77 5.22 -0.50 -6.88
CA GLY A 77 4.65 0.81 -7.21
C GLY A 77 5.41 1.47 -8.34
N GLY A 78 6.75 1.39 -8.31
CA GLY A 78 7.60 1.84 -9.41
C GLY A 78 7.35 1.09 -10.72
N MET A 79 7.06 -0.21 -10.68
CA MET A 79 6.66 -0.97 -11.86
C MET A 79 5.35 -0.45 -12.46
N ILE A 80 4.33 -0.21 -11.63
CA ILE A 80 3.05 0.36 -12.06
C ILE A 80 3.27 1.74 -12.67
N GLU A 81 4.01 2.61 -11.99
CA GLU A 81 4.22 3.99 -12.44
C GLU A 81 4.95 4.07 -13.80
N ARG A 82 5.98 3.23 -13.99
CA ARG A 82 6.71 3.15 -15.27
C ARG A 82 5.87 2.61 -16.42
N THR A 83 4.94 1.69 -16.11
CA THR A 83 4.14 1.00 -17.15
C THR A 83 2.86 1.74 -17.49
N PHE A 84 2.20 2.32 -16.48
CA PHE A 84 0.87 2.92 -16.60
C PHE A 84 0.83 4.42 -16.28
N GLY A 85 1.96 4.99 -15.87
CA GLY A 85 2.11 6.42 -15.55
C GLY A 85 1.80 6.79 -14.10
N SER A 86 2.27 7.98 -13.72
CA SER A 86 2.18 8.51 -12.35
C SER A 86 0.74 8.66 -11.86
N LEU A 87 -0.18 9.07 -12.74
CA LEU A 87 -1.58 9.24 -12.37
C LEU A 87 -2.22 7.91 -11.95
N LYS A 88 -1.89 6.81 -12.65
CA LYS A 88 -2.40 5.48 -12.29
C LYS A 88 -1.97 5.07 -10.89
N LEU A 89 -0.69 5.21 -10.56
CA LEU A 89 -0.18 4.87 -9.22
C LEU A 89 -0.81 5.76 -8.15
N LEU A 90 -0.93 7.07 -8.40
CA LEU A 90 -1.54 8.00 -7.46
C LEU A 90 -3.00 7.66 -7.20
N MET A 91 -3.79 7.36 -8.23
CA MET A 91 -5.19 6.96 -8.09
C MET A 91 -5.31 5.66 -7.30
N LEU A 92 -4.47 4.65 -7.61
CA LEU A 92 -4.45 3.38 -6.87
C LEU A 92 -4.09 3.63 -5.39
N TYR A 93 -3.09 4.48 -5.10
CA TYR A 93 -2.71 4.87 -3.75
C TYR A 93 -3.89 5.48 -2.98
N VAL A 94 -4.52 6.51 -3.54
CA VAL A 94 -5.62 7.24 -2.87
C VAL A 94 -6.81 6.31 -2.60
N VAL A 95 -7.26 5.58 -3.62
CA VAL A 95 -8.42 4.68 -3.48
C VAL A 95 -8.13 3.51 -2.55
N ALA A 96 -6.95 2.90 -2.67
CA ALA A 96 -6.56 1.82 -1.78
C ALA A 96 -6.45 2.31 -0.33
N SER A 97 -5.85 3.48 -0.06
CA SER A 97 -5.77 4.08 1.28
C SER A 97 -7.16 4.24 1.90
N ALA A 98 -8.08 4.86 1.16
CA ALA A 98 -9.44 5.11 1.65
C ALA A 98 -10.21 3.81 1.93
N ILE A 99 -10.19 2.85 0.99
CA ILE A 99 -10.92 1.59 1.12
C ILE A 99 -10.32 0.72 2.23
N THR A 100 -9.00 0.55 2.25
CA THR A 100 -8.35 -0.29 3.27
C THR A 100 -8.46 0.30 4.66
N GLY A 101 -8.38 1.64 4.78
CA GLY A 101 -8.63 2.34 6.02
C GLY A 101 -10.06 2.14 6.52
N TYR A 102 -11.05 2.30 5.64
CA TYR A 102 -12.46 2.08 5.99
C TYR A 102 -12.71 0.64 6.49
N VAL A 103 -12.22 -0.36 5.74
CA VAL A 103 -12.42 -1.78 6.10
C VAL A 103 -11.69 -2.12 7.41
N GLN A 104 -10.47 -1.62 7.60
CA GLN A 104 -9.70 -1.86 8.83
C GLN A 104 -10.38 -1.19 10.04
N ASN A 105 -10.84 0.05 9.88
CA ASN A 105 -11.59 0.75 10.92
C ASN A 105 -12.87 0.01 11.32
N TYR A 106 -13.61 -0.51 10.34
CA TYR A 106 -14.84 -1.27 10.60
C TYR A 106 -14.58 -2.55 11.39
N VAL A 107 -13.43 -3.22 11.16
CA VAL A 107 -13.09 -4.50 11.81
C VAL A 107 -12.46 -4.32 13.18
N SER A 108 -11.59 -3.35 13.37
CA SER A 108 -10.76 -3.24 14.59
C SER A 108 -10.64 -1.82 15.18
N GLY A 109 -11.44 -0.88 14.67
CA GLY A 109 -11.38 0.52 15.12
C GLY A 109 -10.23 1.32 14.51
N PRO A 110 -10.10 2.63 14.85
CA PRO A 110 -9.24 3.58 14.14
C PRO A 110 -7.75 3.50 14.51
N ALA A 111 -7.35 2.67 15.49
CA ALA A 111 -5.99 2.58 16.00
C ALA A 111 -5.09 1.72 15.11
N PHE A 112 -4.88 2.14 13.86
CA PHE A 112 -4.01 1.47 12.90
C PHE A 112 -3.25 2.46 12.04
N PHE A 113 -2.04 2.05 11.61
CA PHE A 113 -1.16 2.84 10.76
C PHE A 113 -0.41 1.94 9.78
N GLY A 114 0.08 2.53 8.69
CA GLY A 114 1.01 1.90 7.76
C GLY A 114 0.52 1.79 6.34
N LEU A 115 1.49 1.73 5.43
CA LEU A 115 1.28 1.65 3.99
C LEU A 115 0.84 0.25 3.52
N SER A 116 0.79 -0.74 4.40
CA SER A 116 0.66 -2.16 4.02
C SER A 116 -0.62 -2.49 3.24
N GLY A 117 -1.76 -1.88 3.57
CA GLY A 117 -2.99 -2.03 2.78
C GLY A 117 -2.81 -1.60 1.32
N VAL A 118 -2.14 -0.47 1.10
CA VAL A 118 -1.77 0.01 -0.25
C VAL A 118 -0.75 -0.92 -0.91
N VAL A 119 0.24 -1.41 -0.15
CA VAL A 119 1.22 -2.38 -0.66
C VAL A 119 0.52 -3.62 -1.18
N TYR A 120 -0.41 -4.19 -0.44
CA TYR A 120 -1.19 -5.34 -0.91
C TYR A 120 -2.04 -5.02 -2.15
N ALA A 121 -2.57 -3.79 -2.28
CA ALA A 121 -3.26 -3.35 -3.49
C ALA A 121 -2.31 -3.27 -4.70
N VAL A 122 -1.13 -2.71 -4.51
CA VAL A 122 -0.07 -2.66 -5.54
C VAL A 122 0.34 -4.06 -5.97
N LEU A 123 0.57 -4.98 -5.02
CA LEU A 123 0.98 -6.36 -5.30
C LEU A 123 -0.13 -7.15 -6.01
N GLY A 124 -1.38 -6.99 -5.59
CA GLY A 124 -2.54 -7.61 -6.27
C GLY A 124 -2.72 -7.09 -7.69
N TYR A 125 -2.57 -5.77 -7.90
CA TYR A 125 -2.63 -5.14 -9.21
C TYR A 125 -1.55 -5.68 -10.16
N VAL A 126 -0.29 -5.70 -9.70
CA VAL A 126 0.84 -6.20 -10.48
C VAL A 126 0.65 -7.68 -10.83
N PHE A 127 0.24 -8.50 -9.85
CA PHE A 127 -0.01 -9.93 -10.07
C PHE A 127 -1.04 -10.18 -11.17
N ILE A 128 -2.22 -9.57 -11.10
CA ILE A 128 -3.28 -9.87 -12.07
C ILE A 128 -2.96 -9.28 -13.45
N CYS A 129 -2.30 -8.12 -13.50
CA CYS A 129 -1.83 -7.55 -14.76
C CYS A 129 -0.78 -8.45 -15.42
N ASP A 130 0.16 -8.99 -14.65
CA ASP A 130 1.17 -9.93 -15.15
C ASP A 130 0.52 -11.20 -15.71
N LYS A 131 -0.39 -11.80 -14.93
CA LYS A 131 -1.10 -13.03 -15.30
C LYS A 131 -1.92 -12.88 -16.59
N LEU A 132 -2.55 -11.73 -16.81
CA LEU A 132 -3.46 -11.50 -17.92
C LEU A 132 -2.80 -10.89 -19.16
N ASN A 133 -1.60 -10.34 -19.05
CA ASN A 133 -0.91 -9.66 -20.16
C ASN A 133 0.45 -10.30 -20.49
N HIS A 134 0.50 -11.63 -20.61
CA HIS A 134 1.68 -12.37 -21.08
C HIS A 134 2.97 -12.06 -20.30
N HIS A 135 2.91 -12.15 -18.96
CA HIS A 135 4.03 -11.89 -18.05
C HIS A 135 4.63 -10.48 -18.22
N LEU A 136 3.74 -9.47 -18.18
CA LEU A 136 4.10 -8.05 -18.36
C LEU A 136 5.21 -7.57 -17.40
N PHE A 137 5.28 -8.14 -16.20
CA PHE A 137 6.22 -7.78 -15.14
C PHE A 137 7.23 -8.90 -14.82
N ASP A 138 7.08 -10.06 -15.46
CA ASP A 138 7.94 -11.23 -15.28
C ASP A 138 8.08 -11.63 -13.80
N LEU A 139 6.93 -11.80 -13.13
CA LEU A 139 6.90 -12.15 -11.72
C LEU A 139 7.36 -13.58 -11.48
N PRO A 140 8.09 -13.86 -10.38
CA PRO A 140 8.55 -15.20 -10.07
C PRO A 140 7.37 -16.15 -9.79
N GLU A 141 7.60 -17.44 -10.08
CA GLU A 141 6.66 -18.49 -9.68
C GLU A 141 6.39 -18.44 -8.17
N GLY A 142 5.13 -18.67 -7.77
CA GLY A 142 4.74 -18.63 -6.36
C GLY A 142 4.51 -17.23 -5.80
N PHE A 143 4.65 -16.16 -6.60
CA PHE A 143 4.42 -14.79 -6.12
C PHE A 143 3.06 -14.62 -5.39
N PHE A 144 1.97 -15.12 -5.96
CA PHE A 144 0.66 -15.04 -5.32
C PHE A 144 0.57 -15.87 -4.04
N THR A 145 1.19 -17.04 -4.02
CA THR A 145 1.28 -17.88 -2.81
C THR A 145 2.00 -17.13 -1.68
N MET A 146 3.08 -16.42 -2.01
CA MET A 146 3.79 -15.58 -1.04
C MET A 146 2.86 -14.49 -0.43
N LEU A 147 2.00 -13.86 -1.24
CA LEU A 147 1.03 -12.88 -0.73
C LEU A 147 0.03 -13.51 0.24
N LEU A 148 -0.49 -14.69 -0.11
CA LEU A 148 -1.42 -15.43 0.76
C LEU A 148 -0.75 -15.88 2.07
N VAL A 149 0.50 -16.35 1.99
CA VAL A 149 1.31 -16.69 3.19
C VAL A 149 1.51 -15.44 4.06
N GLY A 150 1.82 -14.30 3.47
CA GLY A 150 1.95 -13.03 4.21
C GLY A 150 0.67 -12.65 4.96
N ILE A 151 -0.50 -12.81 4.33
CA ILE A 151 -1.80 -12.60 4.99
C ILE A 151 -2.01 -13.64 6.11
N ALA A 152 -1.74 -14.92 5.85
CA ALA A 152 -1.90 -15.98 6.85
C ALA A 152 -1.01 -15.75 8.09
N LEU A 153 0.24 -15.33 7.88
CA LEU A 153 1.15 -14.95 8.97
C LEU A 153 0.60 -13.79 9.80
N GLY A 154 -0.13 -12.86 9.20
CA GLY A 154 -0.79 -11.76 9.91
C GLY A 154 -1.84 -12.23 10.93
N PHE A 155 -2.48 -13.40 10.73
CA PHE A 155 -3.39 -13.99 11.73
C PHE A 155 -2.66 -14.74 12.85
N ILE A 156 -1.41 -15.12 12.62
CA ILE A 156 -0.58 -15.83 13.59
C ILE A 156 0.26 -14.84 14.40
N SER A 157 0.62 -13.69 13.82
CA SER A 157 1.50 -12.71 14.42
C SER A 157 1.08 -12.17 15.81
N PRO A 158 -0.23 -12.07 16.16
CA PRO A 158 -0.64 -11.67 17.52
C PRO A 158 -0.16 -12.64 18.60
N LEU A 159 0.05 -13.92 18.27
CA LEU A 159 0.62 -14.89 19.21
C LEU A 159 2.06 -14.55 19.62
N PHE A 160 2.73 -13.71 18.84
CA PHE A 160 4.08 -13.23 19.07
C PHE A 160 4.13 -11.75 19.47
N GLY A 161 2.98 -11.17 19.86
CA GLY A 161 2.87 -9.77 20.27
C GLY A 161 2.96 -8.75 19.13
N VAL A 162 2.77 -9.19 17.88
CA VAL A 162 2.78 -8.30 16.70
C VAL A 162 1.37 -8.23 16.12
N GLU A 163 0.72 -7.09 16.26
CA GLU A 163 -0.58 -6.87 15.63
C GLU A 163 -0.42 -6.42 14.18
N MET A 164 -1.22 -7.00 13.28
CA MET A 164 -1.21 -6.69 11.85
C MET A 164 -2.62 -6.33 11.38
N GLY A 165 -2.70 -5.37 10.48
CA GLY A 165 -3.96 -4.92 9.87
C GLY A 165 -4.47 -5.89 8.80
N ASN A 166 -4.89 -7.11 9.20
CA ASN A 166 -5.30 -8.16 8.26
C ASN A 166 -6.47 -7.75 7.37
N ALA A 167 -7.41 -6.96 7.91
CA ALA A 167 -8.53 -6.45 7.12
C ALA A 167 -8.07 -5.48 6.02
N ALA A 168 -7.08 -4.63 6.33
CA ALA A 168 -6.46 -3.76 5.32
C ALA A 168 -5.68 -4.57 4.27
N HIS A 169 -4.95 -5.62 4.67
CA HIS A 169 -4.20 -6.47 3.74
C HIS A 169 -5.13 -7.20 2.76
N ILE A 170 -6.19 -7.82 3.26
CA ILE A 170 -7.15 -8.56 2.43
C ILE A 170 -7.91 -7.60 1.50
N SER A 171 -8.45 -6.51 2.03
CA SER A 171 -9.16 -5.52 1.22
C SER A 171 -8.25 -4.85 0.19
N GLY A 172 -7.01 -4.55 0.55
CA GLY A 172 -6.01 -4.05 -0.38
C GLY A 172 -5.75 -5.01 -1.53
N LEU A 173 -5.49 -6.28 -1.23
CA LEU A 173 -5.30 -7.32 -2.25
C LEU A 173 -6.50 -7.39 -3.21
N ILE A 174 -7.73 -7.39 -2.68
CA ILE A 174 -8.96 -7.41 -3.48
C ILE A 174 -9.05 -6.18 -4.39
N VAL A 175 -8.82 -4.98 -3.85
CA VAL A 175 -8.82 -3.73 -4.64
C VAL A 175 -7.84 -3.82 -5.79
N GLY A 176 -6.62 -4.26 -5.52
CA GLY A 176 -5.58 -4.41 -6.53
C GLY A 176 -5.94 -5.41 -7.62
N LEU A 177 -6.45 -6.59 -7.24
CA LEU A 177 -6.88 -7.63 -8.17
C LEU A 177 -8.01 -7.13 -9.09
N ILE A 178 -9.03 -6.48 -8.51
CA ILE A 178 -10.17 -5.97 -9.29
C ILE A 178 -9.70 -4.89 -10.27
N TRP A 179 -8.95 -3.91 -9.80
CA TRP A 179 -8.52 -2.80 -10.64
C TRP A 179 -7.59 -3.25 -11.75
N GLY A 180 -6.60 -4.08 -11.43
CA GLY A 180 -5.69 -4.64 -12.44
C GLY A 180 -6.41 -5.52 -13.47
N PHE A 181 -7.46 -6.26 -13.05
CA PHE A 181 -8.31 -7.01 -13.97
C PHE A 181 -9.04 -6.08 -14.96
N ILE A 182 -9.64 -5.00 -14.47
CA ILE A 182 -10.34 -4.01 -15.30
C ILE A 182 -9.38 -3.39 -16.33
N ASP A 183 -8.22 -2.92 -15.85
CA ASP A 183 -7.21 -2.31 -16.73
C ASP A 183 -6.66 -3.28 -17.78
N SER A 184 -6.46 -4.54 -17.41
CA SER A 184 -6.02 -5.59 -18.35
C SER A 184 -7.04 -5.86 -19.45
N LYS A 185 -8.33 -5.82 -19.13
CA LYS A 185 -9.40 -5.98 -20.11
C LYS A 185 -9.49 -4.78 -21.07
N LEU A 186 -9.40 -3.56 -20.54
CA LEU A 186 -9.42 -2.33 -21.33
C LEU A 186 -8.23 -2.28 -22.30
N ARG A 187 -7.04 -2.68 -21.84
CA ARG A 187 -5.83 -2.72 -22.67
C ARG A 187 -5.97 -3.69 -23.83
N LYS A 188 -6.53 -4.89 -23.63
CA LYS A 188 -6.75 -5.86 -24.72
C LYS A 188 -7.67 -5.30 -25.80
N ASN A 189 -8.72 -4.59 -25.41
CA ASN A 189 -9.69 -4.01 -26.35
C ASN A 189 -9.08 -2.85 -27.17
N SER A 190 -8.06 -2.14 -26.66
CA SER A 190 -7.38 -1.06 -27.38
C SER A 190 -6.33 -1.53 -28.39
N LEU A 191 -5.97 -2.82 -28.37
CA LEU A 191 -5.00 -3.42 -29.28
C LEU A 191 -5.64 -4.25 -30.42
N GLN A 192 -6.96 -4.40 -30.40
CA GLN A 192 -7.81 -4.97 -31.46
C GLN A 192 -8.41 -3.87 -32.33
#